data_308934a3808b87d90b38df6daf787f9c
#
_entry.id   308934a3808b87d90b38df6daf787f9c
#
_cell.length_a   1.000
_cell.length_b   1.000
_cell.length_c   1.000
_cell.angle_alpha   90.00
_cell.angle_beta   90.00
_cell.angle_gamma   90.00
#
_symmetry.space_group_name_H-M   'P 1'
#
loop_
_entity.id
_entity.type
_entity.pdbx_description
1 polymer ?
#
loop_
_entity_poly.entity_id
_entity_poly.type
_entity_poly.pdbx_seq_one_letter_code
_entity_poly.pdbx_strand_id
1 'polypeptide(L)'
;MKKIILSAVALLSLLALFGCNNRAEVQALQPASYAELTPMQQSWRGVLPCADCAGIETSLFLEKDGTWVMNERYQGAKVPTVIASWGTWARTADKLVLTDSDGEKRYFHARGEQLEMLDSEGKAISSSFNYTLSPVKASLPTTPIAMKGMYFYMAEAAVFTDCATGRRFAVSSNAQLERDYAAARDGEQKPVLLVAQAHFSLEPNPESGAMQKTLVVGSHSRFESNKDCRD
;
A
#
# COMPACT_ATOMS: atom_id res chain seq x y z
N MET A 1 -37.06 -73.72 -5.25
CA MET A 1 -37.65 -72.40 -5.52
C MET A 1 -37.29 -71.31 -4.50
N LYS A 2 -36.25 -71.50 -3.65
CA LYS A 2 -35.80 -70.48 -2.64
C LYS A 2 -34.57 -69.69 -2.99
N LYS A 3 -33.90 -70.03 -4.13
CA LYS A 3 -32.63 -69.40 -4.51
C LYS A 3 -32.77 -68.27 -5.55
N ILE A 4 -33.97 -68.07 -6.12
CA ILE A 4 -34.18 -67.06 -7.18
C ILE A 4 -34.67 -65.72 -6.60
N ILE A 5 -35.26 -65.71 -5.39
CA ILE A 5 -35.80 -64.52 -4.77
C ILE A 5 -34.70 -63.65 -4.11
N LEU A 6 -33.57 -64.24 -3.71
CA LEU A 6 -32.48 -63.50 -3.10
C LEU A 6 -31.63 -62.69 -4.13
N SER A 7 -31.68 -63.08 -5.39
CA SER A 7 -30.92 -62.34 -6.41
C SER A 7 -31.63 -61.07 -6.96
N ALA A 8 -32.94 -61.00 -6.81
CA ALA A 8 -33.72 -59.87 -7.27
C ALA A 8 -33.69 -58.66 -6.29
N VAL A 9 -33.49 -58.91 -5.01
CA VAL A 9 -33.45 -57.84 -3.99
C VAL A 9 -32.05 -57.15 -3.97
N ALA A 10 -31.00 -57.87 -4.37
CA ALA A 10 -29.65 -57.32 -4.41
C ALA A 10 -29.43 -56.36 -5.62
N LEU A 11 -30.21 -56.49 -6.70
CA LEU A 11 -30.12 -55.62 -7.88
C LEU A 11 -30.88 -54.30 -7.75
N LEU A 12 -31.88 -54.24 -6.90
CA LEU A 12 -32.66 -52.99 -6.69
C LEU A 12 -31.99 -52.01 -5.74
N SER A 13 -31.06 -52.44 -4.91
CA SER A 13 -30.33 -51.57 -3.98
C SER A 13 -29.14 -50.83 -4.59
N LEU A 14 -28.70 -51.19 -5.81
CA LEU A 14 -27.60 -50.49 -6.48
C LEU A 14 -28.04 -49.28 -7.36
N LEU A 15 -29.33 -49.12 -7.59
CA LEU A 15 -29.84 -48.00 -8.41
C LEU A 15 -30.18 -46.72 -7.64
N ALA A 16 -30.09 -46.75 -6.31
CA ALA A 16 -30.37 -45.59 -5.47
C ALA A 16 -29.19 -44.72 -5.14
N LEU A 17 -27.99 -44.96 -5.70
CA LEU A 17 -26.76 -44.21 -5.47
C LEU A 17 -26.36 -43.25 -6.63
N PHE A 18 -27.17 -43.17 -7.68
CA PHE A 18 -26.97 -42.18 -8.75
C PHE A 18 -27.87 -40.92 -8.58
N GLY A 19 -28.17 -40.56 -7.35
CA GLY A 19 -28.95 -39.39 -7.02
C GLY A 19 -28.07 -38.19 -6.73
N CYS A 20 -28.09 -37.22 -7.65
CA CYS A 20 -27.74 -35.80 -7.45
C CYS A 20 -26.33 -35.47 -6.99
N ASN A 21 -25.36 -35.71 -7.85
CA ASN A 21 -24.11 -34.96 -7.77
C ASN A 21 -24.18 -33.73 -8.70
N ASN A 22 -25.22 -32.89 -8.52
CA ASN A 22 -25.21 -31.50 -8.97
C ASN A 22 -24.47 -30.66 -7.92
N ARG A 23 -23.21 -31.02 -7.63
CA ARG A 23 -22.25 -30.01 -7.26
C ARG A 23 -22.01 -29.22 -8.55
N ALA A 24 -22.67 -28.07 -8.67
CA ALA A 24 -22.11 -27.00 -9.47
C ALA A 24 -20.64 -26.95 -9.06
N GLU A 25 -19.74 -27.35 -9.94
CA GLU A 25 -18.33 -27.01 -9.84
C GLU A 25 -18.33 -25.47 -9.79
N VAL A 26 -18.30 -24.94 -8.58
CA VAL A 26 -17.80 -23.60 -8.36
C VAL A 26 -16.36 -23.75 -8.83
N GLN A 27 -16.11 -23.48 -10.10
CA GLN A 27 -14.76 -23.17 -10.59
C GLN A 27 -14.30 -22.07 -9.65
N ALA A 28 -13.49 -22.45 -8.66
CA ALA A 28 -12.74 -21.50 -7.90
C ALA A 28 -12.03 -20.67 -8.96
N LEU A 29 -12.50 -19.43 -9.15
CA LEU A 29 -11.81 -18.46 -9.97
C LEU A 29 -10.40 -18.46 -9.43
N GLN A 30 -9.48 -19.08 -10.15
CA GLN A 30 -8.07 -18.99 -9.82
C GLN A 30 -7.80 -17.50 -9.70
N PRO A 31 -7.33 -17.03 -8.53
CA PRO A 31 -6.97 -15.62 -8.43
C PRO A 31 -6.04 -15.34 -9.60
N ALA A 32 -6.42 -14.39 -10.45
CA ALA A 32 -5.58 -13.98 -11.56
C ALA A 32 -4.16 -13.89 -11.03
N SER A 33 -3.20 -14.54 -11.68
CA SER A 33 -1.81 -14.52 -11.24
C SER A 33 -1.38 -13.08 -11.27
N TYR A 34 -1.45 -12.40 -10.14
CA TYR A 34 -0.94 -11.05 -10.00
C TYR A 34 0.54 -11.12 -10.32
N ALA A 35 0.96 -10.39 -11.35
CA ALA A 35 2.38 -10.23 -11.62
C ALA A 35 3.04 -9.84 -10.31
N GLU A 36 4.00 -10.64 -9.86
CA GLU A 36 4.65 -10.43 -8.57
C GLU A 36 5.29 -9.05 -8.58
N LEU A 37 4.77 -8.14 -7.76
CA LEU A 37 5.26 -6.78 -7.67
C LEU A 37 6.62 -6.80 -7.01
N THR A 38 7.68 -6.51 -7.76
CA THR A 38 9.03 -6.36 -7.18
C THR A 38 9.16 -4.97 -6.54
N PRO A 39 9.66 -4.88 -5.30
CA PRO A 39 9.91 -3.59 -4.66
C PRO A 39 10.75 -2.71 -5.57
N MET A 40 10.43 -1.43 -5.69
CA MET A 40 11.17 -0.41 -6.45
C MET A 40 11.27 -0.61 -7.97
N GLN A 41 10.88 -1.76 -8.49
CA GLN A 41 10.82 -1.97 -9.94
C GLN A 41 9.46 -1.60 -10.53
N GLN A 42 8.49 -1.29 -9.69
CA GLN A 42 7.16 -0.86 -10.09
C GLN A 42 6.97 0.61 -9.77
N SER A 43 7.54 1.42 -10.62
CA SER A 43 7.37 2.86 -10.59
C SER A 43 6.98 3.39 -11.95
N TRP A 44 6.12 4.39 -11.93
CA TRP A 44 5.59 5.06 -13.11
C TRP A 44 5.77 6.55 -12.99
N ARG A 45 5.88 7.23 -14.13
CA ARG A 45 5.93 8.68 -14.20
C ARG A 45 5.18 9.19 -15.40
N GLY A 46 4.55 10.35 -15.24
CA GLY A 46 3.90 11.08 -16.32
C GLY A 46 3.54 12.49 -15.89
N VAL A 47 3.09 13.29 -16.85
CA VAL A 47 2.53 14.61 -16.56
C VAL A 47 1.02 14.49 -16.72
N LEU A 48 0.32 14.57 -15.59
CA LEU A 48 -1.14 14.55 -15.53
C LEU A 48 -1.71 15.96 -15.73
N PRO A 49 -2.95 16.09 -16.21
CA PRO A 49 -3.58 17.39 -16.39
C PRO A 49 -3.76 18.14 -15.06
N CYS A 50 -3.74 19.46 -15.17
CA CYS A 50 -3.95 20.37 -14.05
C CYS A 50 -4.93 21.45 -14.51
N ALA A 51 -5.86 21.86 -13.65
CA ALA A 51 -6.83 22.90 -13.97
C ALA A 51 -6.18 24.30 -14.01
N ASP A 52 -5.26 24.56 -13.06
CA ASP A 52 -4.70 25.90 -12.82
C ASP A 52 -3.18 25.95 -12.98
N CYS A 53 -2.57 24.92 -13.58
CA CYS A 53 -1.14 24.85 -13.81
C CYS A 53 -0.79 24.19 -15.15
N ALA A 54 0.47 24.19 -15.55
CA ALA A 54 0.91 23.61 -16.81
C ALA A 54 0.83 22.07 -16.84
N GLY A 55 0.71 21.43 -15.68
CA GLY A 55 0.60 19.99 -15.48
C GLY A 55 1.15 19.57 -14.14
N ILE A 56 0.89 18.33 -13.76
CA ILE A 56 1.41 17.72 -12.53
C ILE A 56 2.34 16.58 -12.91
N GLU A 57 3.65 16.77 -12.78
CA GLU A 57 4.60 15.67 -12.91
C GLU A 57 4.41 14.72 -11.73
N THR A 58 3.82 13.56 -12.04
CA THR A 58 3.44 12.56 -11.05
C THR A 58 4.36 11.35 -11.16
N SER A 59 4.96 10.95 -10.04
CA SER A 59 5.70 9.69 -9.89
C SER A 59 5.00 8.81 -8.88
N LEU A 60 4.66 7.59 -9.27
CA LEU A 60 4.00 6.59 -8.43
C LEU A 60 4.92 5.40 -8.21
N PHE A 61 5.02 4.95 -6.97
CA PHE A 61 5.81 3.79 -6.53
C PHE A 61 4.87 2.80 -5.83
N LEU A 62 4.81 1.56 -6.29
CA LEU A 62 4.08 0.48 -5.62
C LEU A 62 5.06 -0.49 -5.00
N GLU A 63 4.79 -0.87 -3.76
CA GLU A 63 5.63 -1.75 -2.95
C GLU A 63 4.96 -3.11 -2.71
N LYS A 64 5.77 -4.17 -2.56
CA LYS A 64 5.27 -5.53 -2.24
C LYS A 64 4.46 -5.60 -0.94
N ASP A 65 4.77 -4.74 0.01
CA ASP A 65 4.08 -4.70 1.30
C ASP A 65 2.66 -4.15 1.22
N GLY A 66 2.18 -3.81 0.01
CA GLY A 66 0.84 -3.27 -0.23
C GLY A 66 0.75 -1.76 0.05
N THR A 67 1.88 -1.06 0.13
CA THR A 67 1.91 0.40 0.23
C THR A 67 2.28 1.05 -1.09
N TRP A 68 1.94 2.32 -1.23
CA TRP A 68 2.37 3.16 -2.34
C TRP A 68 2.95 4.47 -1.81
N VAL A 69 3.81 5.07 -2.61
CA VAL A 69 4.29 6.44 -2.45
C VAL A 69 4.05 7.19 -3.75
N MET A 70 3.57 8.42 -3.66
CA MET A 70 3.38 9.30 -4.80
C MET A 70 4.09 10.62 -4.55
N ASN A 71 4.73 11.15 -5.59
CA ASN A 71 5.37 12.45 -5.58
C ASN A 71 4.82 13.27 -6.73
N GLU A 72 4.24 14.43 -6.44
CA GLU A 72 3.55 15.31 -7.39
C GLU A 72 4.24 16.67 -7.41
N ARG A 73 4.72 17.07 -8.58
CA ARG A 73 5.35 18.39 -8.81
C ARG A 73 4.47 19.21 -9.73
N TYR A 74 3.94 20.31 -9.21
CA TYR A 74 3.11 21.25 -9.94
C TYR A 74 3.96 22.13 -10.84
N GLN A 75 3.76 22.03 -12.16
CA GLN A 75 4.53 22.75 -13.17
C GLN A 75 3.88 24.10 -13.49
N GLY A 76 4.71 25.12 -13.72
CA GLY A 76 4.21 26.47 -14.07
C GLY A 76 3.61 27.25 -12.91
N ALA A 77 3.64 26.75 -11.70
CA ALA A 77 3.30 27.51 -10.51
C ALA A 77 4.39 28.55 -10.21
N LYS A 78 3.98 29.72 -9.66
CA LYS A 78 4.93 30.79 -9.27
C LYS A 78 5.96 30.33 -8.25
N VAL A 79 5.56 29.40 -7.38
CA VAL A 79 6.42 28.70 -6.43
C VAL A 79 6.34 27.21 -6.79
N PRO A 80 7.47 26.56 -7.10
CA PRO A 80 7.48 25.12 -7.33
C PRO A 80 6.94 24.40 -6.10
N THR A 81 5.79 23.77 -6.24
CA THR A 81 5.18 22.99 -5.17
C THR A 81 5.40 21.51 -5.47
N VAL A 82 6.02 20.81 -4.52
CA VAL A 82 6.20 19.38 -4.57
C VAL A 82 5.53 18.79 -3.34
N ILE A 83 4.63 17.83 -3.58
CA ILE A 83 3.87 17.16 -2.54
C ILE A 83 4.16 15.67 -2.64
N ALA A 84 4.48 15.04 -1.52
CA ALA A 84 4.54 13.60 -1.42
C ALA A 84 3.40 13.09 -0.54
N SER A 85 2.85 11.96 -0.93
CA SER A 85 1.80 11.24 -0.21
C SER A 85 2.08 9.75 -0.22
N TRP A 86 1.45 9.02 0.68
CA TRP A 86 1.54 7.58 0.78
C TRP A 86 0.21 6.96 1.22
N GLY A 87 0.11 5.66 1.08
CA GLY A 87 -1.05 4.93 1.55
C GLY A 87 -0.94 3.45 1.24
N THR A 88 -2.08 2.79 1.17
CA THR A 88 -2.20 1.38 0.83
C THR A 88 -2.81 1.20 -0.55
N TRP A 89 -2.43 0.14 -1.25
CA TRP A 89 -3.02 -0.18 -2.54
C TRP A 89 -3.66 -1.56 -2.54
N ALA A 90 -4.69 -1.68 -3.37
CA ALA A 90 -5.35 -2.94 -3.68
C ALA A 90 -5.53 -3.07 -5.19
N ARG A 91 -5.56 -4.29 -5.69
CA ARG A 91 -5.79 -4.59 -7.10
C ARG A 91 -7.03 -5.44 -7.23
N THR A 92 -7.92 -5.02 -8.11
CA THR A 92 -9.02 -5.84 -8.65
C THR A 92 -8.61 -6.38 -10.03
N ALA A 93 -9.49 -7.12 -10.70
CA ALA A 93 -9.20 -7.66 -12.03
C ALA A 93 -8.86 -6.57 -13.07
N ASP A 94 -9.46 -5.39 -12.93
CA ASP A 94 -9.39 -4.29 -13.90
C ASP A 94 -8.84 -2.98 -13.34
N LYS A 95 -8.69 -2.84 -12.02
CA LYS A 95 -8.32 -1.58 -11.37
C LYS A 95 -7.22 -1.73 -10.33
N LEU A 96 -6.34 -0.74 -10.29
CA LEU A 96 -5.47 -0.44 -9.17
C LEU A 96 -6.16 0.66 -8.35
N VAL A 97 -6.37 0.42 -7.08
CA VAL A 97 -6.97 1.37 -6.13
C VAL A 97 -5.90 1.79 -5.13
N LEU A 98 -5.63 3.07 -5.08
CA LEU A 98 -4.76 3.70 -4.09
C LEU A 98 -5.64 4.33 -3.04
N THR A 99 -5.43 4.01 -1.77
CA THR A 99 -6.13 4.63 -0.63
C THR A 99 -5.08 5.32 0.24
N ASP A 100 -5.23 6.62 0.46
CA ASP A 100 -4.31 7.39 1.30
C ASP A 100 -4.66 7.31 2.80
N SER A 101 -3.94 8.06 3.64
CA SER A 101 -4.14 8.12 5.08
C SER A 101 -5.50 8.68 5.51
N ASP A 102 -6.13 9.48 4.65
CA ASP A 102 -7.44 10.10 4.92
C ASP A 102 -8.60 9.27 4.39
N GLY A 103 -8.30 8.16 3.72
CA GLY A 103 -9.27 7.26 3.10
C GLY A 103 -9.70 7.67 1.69
N GLU A 104 -9.12 8.73 1.14
CA GLU A 104 -9.33 9.18 -0.23
C GLU A 104 -8.81 8.13 -1.21
N LYS A 105 -9.52 7.96 -2.33
CA LYS A 105 -9.18 6.94 -3.30
C LYS A 105 -8.82 7.53 -4.65
N ARG A 106 -7.75 6.99 -5.24
CA ARG A 106 -7.40 7.22 -6.66
C ARG A 106 -7.40 5.89 -7.39
N TYR A 107 -7.90 5.92 -8.62
CA TYR A 107 -8.09 4.72 -9.42
C TYR A 107 -7.25 4.78 -10.68
N PHE A 108 -6.63 3.65 -11.01
CA PHE A 108 -5.89 3.47 -12.26
C PHE A 108 -6.31 2.18 -12.94
N HIS A 109 -6.25 2.17 -14.25
CA HIS A 109 -6.40 0.98 -15.09
C HIS A 109 -5.04 0.63 -15.69
N ALA A 110 -4.65 -0.64 -15.62
CA ALA A 110 -3.42 -1.11 -16.26
C ALA A 110 -3.64 -1.32 -17.76
N ARG A 111 -2.88 -0.60 -18.58
CA ARG A 111 -2.83 -0.77 -20.03
C ARG A 111 -1.44 -1.26 -20.44
N GLY A 112 -1.27 -2.56 -20.52
CA GLY A 112 0.07 -3.16 -20.64
C GLY A 112 0.92 -2.79 -19.44
N GLU A 113 2.07 -2.16 -19.68
CA GLU A 113 2.98 -1.69 -18.64
C GLU A 113 2.63 -0.29 -18.09
N GLN A 114 1.71 0.42 -18.73
CA GLN A 114 1.30 1.76 -18.35
C GLN A 114 0.12 1.75 -17.38
N LEU A 115 -0.05 2.84 -16.64
CA LEU A 115 -1.20 3.10 -15.79
C LEU A 115 -1.98 4.30 -16.35
N GLU A 116 -3.26 4.11 -16.64
CA GLU A 116 -4.19 5.17 -17.00
C GLU A 116 -5.00 5.57 -15.79
N MET A 117 -4.96 6.84 -15.43
CA MET A 117 -5.76 7.40 -14.34
C MET A 117 -7.24 7.38 -14.72
N LEU A 118 -8.08 6.98 -13.77
CA LEU A 118 -9.53 6.99 -13.88
C LEU A 118 -10.12 8.16 -13.08
N ASP A 119 -11.40 8.44 -13.25
CA ASP A 119 -12.11 9.46 -12.46
C ASP A 119 -12.34 8.99 -11.01
N SER A 120 -12.98 9.84 -10.20
CA SER A 120 -13.28 9.57 -8.79
C SER A 120 -14.25 8.40 -8.57
N GLU A 121 -14.97 7.96 -9.60
CA GLU A 121 -15.85 6.79 -9.58
C GLU A 121 -15.16 5.53 -10.14
N GLY A 122 -13.91 5.67 -10.59
CA GLY A 122 -13.14 4.60 -11.22
C GLY A 122 -13.59 4.29 -12.65
N LYS A 123 -14.12 5.28 -13.37
CA LYS A 123 -14.50 5.20 -14.78
C LYS A 123 -13.42 5.84 -15.66
N ALA A 124 -13.36 5.43 -16.93
CA ALA A 124 -12.44 6.02 -17.88
C ALA A 124 -12.77 7.50 -18.13
N ILE A 125 -11.73 8.34 -18.15
CA ILE A 125 -11.84 9.77 -18.42
C ILE A 125 -11.83 9.97 -19.94
N SER A 126 -12.90 10.54 -20.48
CA SER A 126 -12.96 10.92 -21.91
C SER A 126 -12.40 12.32 -22.08
N SER A 127 -11.14 12.42 -22.53
CA SER A 127 -10.43 13.69 -22.65
C SER A 127 -9.32 13.58 -23.71
N SER A 128 -8.92 14.71 -24.27
CA SER A 128 -7.74 14.82 -25.14
C SER A 128 -6.42 15.01 -24.36
N PHE A 129 -6.50 15.21 -23.05
CA PHE A 129 -5.31 15.34 -22.21
C PHE A 129 -4.70 13.98 -21.85
N ASN A 130 -3.42 13.99 -21.45
CA ASN A 130 -2.74 12.79 -21.03
C ASN A 130 -3.09 12.42 -19.59
N TYR A 131 -3.68 11.26 -19.38
CA TYR A 131 -3.95 10.66 -18.07
C TYR A 131 -3.09 9.40 -17.80
N THR A 132 -2.01 9.22 -18.56
CA THR A 132 -1.20 8.00 -18.54
C THR A 132 0.14 8.24 -17.85
N LEU A 133 0.49 7.29 -16.98
CA LEU A 133 1.82 7.17 -16.40
C LEU A 133 2.56 6.01 -17.07
N SER A 134 3.80 6.25 -17.49
CA SER A 134 4.67 5.25 -18.12
C SER A 134 5.64 4.64 -17.12
N PRO A 135 6.02 3.36 -17.26
CA PRO A 135 6.96 2.71 -16.36
C PRO A 135 8.33 3.39 -16.41
N VAL A 136 8.93 3.54 -15.25
CA VAL A 136 10.28 4.08 -15.09
C VAL A 136 11.06 3.29 -14.06
N LYS A 137 12.39 3.38 -14.09
CA LYS A 137 13.24 2.94 -12.97
C LYS A 137 13.63 4.17 -12.18
N ALA A 138 13.11 4.31 -10.99
CA ALA A 138 13.37 5.46 -10.13
C ALA A 138 13.51 5.05 -8.67
N SER A 139 14.25 5.85 -7.89
CA SER A 139 14.34 5.71 -6.44
C SER A 139 13.16 6.40 -5.77
N LEU A 140 12.81 5.96 -4.56
CA LEU A 140 11.81 6.61 -3.72
C LEU A 140 12.14 8.10 -3.53
N PRO A 141 11.12 8.98 -3.51
CA PRO A 141 11.33 10.40 -3.32
C PRO A 141 11.74 10.69 -1.87
N THR A 142 12.57 11.73 -1.71
CA THR A 142 12.95 12.24 -0.39
C THR A 142 12.09 13.43 0.05
N THR A 143 11.07 13.78 -0.73
CA THR A 143 10.08 14.81 -0.36
C THR A 143 9.38 14.40 0.93
N PRO A 144 9.38 15.26 1.97
CA PRO A 144 8.74 14.92 3.23
C PRO A 144 7.24 14.71 3.09
N ILE A 145 6.75 13.71 3.80
CA ILE A 145 5.33 13.37 3.97
C ILE A 145 4.96 13.68 5.41
N ALA A 146 3.85 14.39 5.63
CA ALA A 146 3.29 14.57 6.97
C ALA A 146 2.68 13.25 7.46
N MET A 147 3.15 12.75 8.59
CA MET A 147 2.70 11.49 9.19
C MET A 147 2.43 11.67 10.67
N LYS A 148 1.46 10.92 11.20
CA LYS A 148 1.13 10.87 12.63
C LYS A 148 1.10 9.42 13.07
N GLY A 149 1.83 9.06 14.14
CA GLY A 149 1.90 7.68 14.60
C GLY A 149 2.59 7.51 15.94
N MET A 150 2.48 6.33 16.49
CA MET A 150 3.12 5.95 17.75
C MET A 150 4.56 5.50 17.48
N TYR A 151 5.51 6.23 18.02
CA TYR A 151 6.93 5.89 17.98
C TYR A 151 7.36 5.15 19.25
N PHE A 152 8.14 4.11 19.06
CA PHE A 152 8.71 3.33 20.15
C PHE A 152 10.16 2.99 19.83
N TYR A 153 11.06 3.24 20.79
CA TYR A 153 12.48 2.88 20.69
C TYR A 153 12.90 1.99 21.83
N MET A 154 13.49 0.86 21.52
CA MET A 154 14.03 -0.09 22.49
C MET A 154 15.15 -0.92 21.85
N ALA A 155 16.22 -1.19 22.59
CA ALA A 155 17.33 -2.05 22.18
C ALA A 155 17.88 -1.70 20.78
N GLU A 156 18.18 -0.42 20.58
CA GLU A 156 18.74 0.14 19.34
C GLU A 156 17.82 0.03 18.09
N ALA A 157 16.57 -0.36 18.29
CA ALA A 157 15.58 -0.45 17.24
C ALA A 157 14.42 0.52 17.48
N ALA A 158 14.08 1.29 16.45
CA ALA A 158 12.95 2.19 16.46
C ALA A 158 11.85 1.71 15.51
N VAL A 159 10.60 1.81 15.97
CA VAL A 159 9.40 1.47 15.20
C VAL A 159 8.42 2.61 15.27
N PHE A 160 7.86 2.97 14.12
CA PHE A 160 6.74 3.89 13.97
C PHE A 160 5.50 3.11 13.55
N THR A 161 4.41 3.25 14.30
CA THR A 161 3.10 2.67 13.96
C THR A 161 2.19 3.81 13.52
N ASP A 162 1.86 3.86 12.25
CA ASP A 162 1.03 4.90 11.66
C ASP A 162 -0.40 4.87 12.22
N CYS A 163 -0.92 6.02 12.61
CA CYS A 163 -2.24 6.13 13.23
C CYS A 163 -3.40 5.82 12.27
N ALA A 164 -3.28 6.21 11.01
CA ALA A 164 -4.35 6.06 10.02
C ALA A 164 -4.51 4.62 9.56
N THR A 165 -3.39 3.94 9.32
CA THR A 165 -3.39 2.60 8.71
C THR A 165 -3.05 1.48 9.69
N GLY A 166 -2.50 1.79 10.86
CA GLY A 166 -1.95 0.82 11.82
C GLY A 166 -0.68 0.12 11.32
N ARG A 167 -0.12 0.54 10.19
CA ARG A 167 1.10 -0.07 9.64
C ARG A 167 2.32 0.31 10.46
N ARG A 168 3.24 -0.66 10.56
CA ARG A 168 4.49 -0.50 11.30
C ARG A 168 5.65 -0.38 10.34
N PHE A 169 6.52 0.59 10.59
CA PHE A 169 7.73 0.85 9.84
C PHE A 169 8.94 0.86 10.76
N ALA A 170 10.02 0.23 10.35
CA ALA A 170 11.31 0.48 10.96
C ALA A 170 11.69 1.95 10.73
N VAL A 171 12.33 2.58 11.70
CA VAL A 171 12.79 3.97 11.60
C VAL A 171 14.31 3.97 11.50
N SER A 172 14.85 4.74 10.56
CA SER A 172 16.30 4.95 10.44
C SER A 172 16.88 5.51 11.75
N SER A 173 18.08 5.08 12.08
CA SER A 173 18.80 5.56 13.26
C SER A 173 18.90 7.09 13.25
N ASN A 174 18.47 7.72 14.33
CA ASN A 174 18.46 9.17 14.49
C ASN A 174 18.66 9.53 15.96
N ALA A 175 19.89 9.81 16.31
CA ALA A 175 20.27 10.10 17.71
C ALA A 175 19.53 11.30 18.32
N GLN A 176 19.11 12.29 17.51
CA GLN A 176 18.31 13.40 18.04
C GLN A 176 16.89 12.94 18.37
N LEU A 177 16.25 12.21 17.43
CA LEU A 177 14.91 11.66 17.63
C LEU A 177 14.84 10.72 18.84
N GLU A 178 15.88 9.92 19.05
CA GLU A 178 16.00 9.02 20.21
C GLU A 178 16.09 9.79 21.54
N ARG A 179 16.86 10.90 21.57
CA ARG A 179 16.93 11.78 22.76
C ARG A 179 15.59 12.47 23.03
N ASP A 180 14.93 12.97 21.98
CA ASP A 180 13.64 13.64 22.10
C ASP A 180 12.55 12.68 22.57
N TYR A 181 12.58 11.44 22.10
CA TYR A 181 11.72 10.36 22.59
C TYR A 181 11.99 10.05 24.07
N ALA A 182 13.26 9.93 24.46
CA ALA A 182 13.63 9.65 25.86
C ALA A 182 13.12 10.74 26.82
N ALA A 183 13.11 11.99 26.39
CA ALA A 183 12.52 13.09 27.13
C ALA A 183 10.99 13.02 27.17
N ALA A 184 10.36 12.72 26.03
CA ALA A 184 8.90 12.73 25.87
C ALA A 184 8.19 11.56 26.56
N ARG A 185 8.85 10.39 26.72
CA ARG A 185 8.30 9.19 27.39
C ARG A 185 8.24 9.28 28.91
N ASP A 186 8.79 10.32 29.50
CA ASP A 186 8.75 10.59 30.94
C ASP A 186 9.22 9.40 31.84
N GLY A 187 10.35 8.79 31.48
CA GLY A 187 10.94 7.67 32.19
C GLY A 187 10.31 6.30 31.96
N GLU A 188 9.10 6.23 31.40
CA GLU A 188 8.43 4.96 31.10
C GLU A 188 8.86 4.41 29.73
N GLN A 189 8.90 3.08 29.60
CA GLN A 189 9.05 2.43 28.31
C GLN A 189 7.67 2.26 27.65
N LYS A 190 7.22 3.31 26.98
CA LYS A 190 5.91 3.34 26.30
C LYS A 190 6.02 4.01 24.93
N PRO A 191 5.16 3.66 23.97
CA PRO A 191 5.05 4.42 22.74
C PRO A 191 4.62 5.87 23.01
N VAL A 192 5.16 6.82 22.24
CA VAL A 192 4.80 8.24 22.31
C VAL A 192 4.34 8.70 20.92
N LEU A 193 3.32 9.54 20.90
CA LEU A 193 2.81 10.09 19.64
C LEU A 193 3.86 10.99 18.99
N LEU A 194 4.18 10.69 17.73
CA LEU A 194 5.09 11.46 16.89
C LEU A 194 4.32 12.07 15.74
N VAL A 195 4.37 13.39 15.60
CA VAL A 195 3.98 14.10 14.40
C VAL A 195 5.23 14.32 13.58
N ALA A 196 5.33 13.64 12.46
CA ALA A 196 6.56 13.53 11.68
C ALA A 196 6.44 14.22 10.31
N GLN A 197 7.57 14.79 9.88
CA GLN A 197 7.87 15.05 8.48
C GLN A 197 8.89 14.00 8.06
N ALA A 198 8.48 13.02 7.26
CA ALA A 198 9.28 11.83 7.00
C ALA A 198 9.21 11.42 5.53
N HIS A 199 10.15 10.60 5.09
CA HIS A 199 10.10 9.94 3.79
C HIS A 199 10.54 8.48 3.92
N PHE A 200 10.19 7.67 2.93
CA PHE A 200 10.63 6.28 2.91
C PHE A 200 11.96 6.14 2.18
N SER A 201 12.81 5.27 2.69
CA SER A 201 14.07 4.86 2.09
C SER A 201 14.20 3.33 2.09
N LEU A 202 15.07 2.79 1.25
CA LEU A 202 15.48 1.40 1.35
C LEU A 202 16.85 1.35 2.04
N GLU A 203 16.91 0.67 3.16
CA GLU A 203 18.13 0.50 3.95
C GLU A 203 18.37 -0.99 4.25
N PRO A 204 19.61 -1.43 4.41
CA PRO A 204 19.90 -2.78 4.82
C PRO A 204 19.39 -3.02 6.26
N ASN A 205 18.67 -4.10 6.47
CA ASN A 205 18.32 -4.55 7.82
C ASN A 205 19.59 -4.97 8.56
N PRO A 206 19.84 -4.45 9.78
CA PRO A 206 21.08 -4.73 10.53
C PRO A 206 21.32 -6.21 10.83
N GLU A 207 20.25 -6.99 11.01
CA GLU A 207 20.35 -8.42 11.35
C GLU A 207 20.53 -9.31 10.13
N SER A 208 19.77 -9.04 9.06
CA SER A 208 19.72 -9.94 7.89
C SER A 208 20.52 -9.43 6.69
N GLY A 209 20.89 -8.14 6.65
CA GLY A 209 21.49 -7.47 5.50
C GLY A 209 20.52 -7.28 4.33
N ALA A 210 19.29 -7.78 4.41
CA ALA A 210 18.29 -7.62 3.36
C ALA A 210 17.79 -6.18 3.31
N MET A 211 17.56 -5.65 2.11
CA MET A 211 16.98 -4.31 1.95
C MET A 211 15.55 -4.29 2.46
N GLN A 212 15.27 -3.36 3.36
CA GLN A 212 13.95 -3.12 3.93
C GLN A 212 13.54 -1.67 3.76
N LYS A 213 12.24 -1.44 3.68
CA LYS A 213 11.69 -0.09 3.71
C LYS A 213 11.74 0.48 5.11
N THR A 214 12.34 1.64 5.24
CA THR A 214 12.62 2.33 6.49
C THR A 214 12.07 3.75 6.42
N LEU A 215 11.56 4.26 7.52
CA LEU A 215 11.08 5.63 7.65
C LEU A 215 12.22 6.53 8.12
N VAL A 216 12.57 7.51 7.31
CA VAL A 216 13.56 8.56 7.66
C VAL A 216 12.80 9.76 8.17
N VAL A 217 12.94 10.05 9.46
CA VAL A 217 12.25 11.15 10.14
C VAL A 217 13.07 12.42 10.08
N GLY A 218 12.47 13.48 9.56
CA GLY A 218 13.10 14.80 9.42
C GLY A 218 13.09 15.64 10.70
N SER A 219 13.90 16.70 10.72
CA SER A 219 14.14 17.56 11.88
C SER A 219 12.92 18.38 12.35
N HIS A 220 11.91 18.54 11.52
CA HIS A 220 10.66 19.27 11.87
C HIS A 220 9.61 18.36 12.52
N SER A 221 10.01 17.21 13.02
CA SER A 221 9.14 16.28 13.73
C SER A 221 9.11 16.59 15.22
N ARG A 222 8.00 16.27 15.89
CA ARG A 222 7.84 16.53 17.33
C ARG A 222 7.07 15.41 18.01
N PHE A 223 7.44 15.12 19.24
CA PHE A 223 6.67 14.25 20.13
C PHE A 223 5.58 15.02 20.85
N GLU A 224 4.44 14.36 21.04
CA GLU A 224 3.33 14.86 21.85
C GLU A 224 3.10 13.88 23.01
N SER A 225 3.65 14.25 24.18
CA SER A 225 3.53 13.45 25.39
C SER A 225 2.07 13.31 25.83
N ASN A 226 1.72 12.13 26.37
CA ASN A 226 0.37 11.81 26.90
C ASN A 226 -0.77 11.90 25.87
N LYS A 227 -0.43 11.82 24.58
CA LYS A 227 -1.39 11.69 23.48
C LYS A 227 -1.24 10.35 22.76
N ASP A 228 -2.30 9.95 22.09
CA ASP A 228 -2.32 8.75 21.23
C ASP A 228 -2.98 9.02 19.88
N CYS A 229 -3.22 7.98 19.09
CA CYS A 229 -3.80 8.10 17.77
C CYS A 229 -5.26 8.60 17.73
N ARG A 230 -5.93 8.69 18.88
CA ARG A 230 -7.32 9.15 18.98
C ARG A 230 -7.42 10.67 19.23
N ASP A 231 -6.31 11.29 19.61
CA ASP A 231 -6.19 12.73 19.79
C ASP A 231 -5.91 13.43 18.44
#